data_2e3c2f65c8003bc55b7f9c0ab1d3934f
#
_entry.id   2e3c2f65c8003bc55b7f9c0ab1d3934f
#
_cell.length_a   1.000
_cell.length_b   1.000
_cell.length_c   1.000
_cell.angle_alpha   90.00
_cell.angle_beta   90.00
_cell.angle_gamma   90.00
#
_symmetry.space_group_name_H-M   'P 1'
#
loop_
_entity.id
_entity.type
_entity.pdbx_description
1 polymer ?
#
loop_
_entity_poly.entity_id
_entity_poly.type
_entity_poly.pdbx_seq_one_letter_code
_entity_poly.pdbx_strand_id
1 'polypeptide(L)'
;VNMMKAGDGNYYEMRNNAISDMLEPGSTFKTASIMVALEDGKITPHTEVDTGNGIMMMHGRPMKDHNWHRGGYGKIDVTRILEVSSNIGVSYLIDKHYSDNPQKFVDGLKRIGIDRPLHLQIAGEGKPNIRGPKERYFAKTTLPWMSIGYETQVPPLNILTFYNAIANNGTMVRPKFVKAAVKDGEVVRDFPTEVINPKICSDNTLTQIREILRKVVAEGLAKPAGSKQFAVAGKTGTAQISQGAAGYKAGRVNYLVSFCGYFPAEAPKYSC
;
A
#
# COMPACT_ATOMS: atom_id res chain seq x y z
N VAL A 1 6.70 -10.16 -16.59
CA VAL A 1 7.19 -9.53 -17.81
C VAL A 1 6.35 -10.02 -18.98
N ASN A 2 5.74 -9.09 -19.74
CA ASN A 2 5.01 -9.39 -20.95
C ASN A 2 6.01 -9.51 -22.11
N MET A 3 6.17 -10.72 -22.66
CA MET A 3 6.99 -10.98 -23.83
C MET A 3 6.09 -11.17 -25.05
N MET A 4 6.39 -10.55 -26.15
CA MET A 4 5.72 -10.72 -27.43
C MET A 4 6.70 -11.28 -28.48
N LYS A 5 6.30 -12.32 -29.17
CA LYS A 5 7.04 -12.81 -30.32
C LYS A 5 6.70 -11.94 -31.54
N ALA A 6 7.70 -11.30 -32.10
CA ALA A 6 7.54 -10.49 -33.32
C ALA A 6 7.61 -11.34 -34.60
N GLY A 7 7.25 -10.75 -35.74
CA GLY A 7 7.28 -11.40 -37.05
C GLY A 7 8.67 -11.84 -37.52
N ASP A 8 9.73 -11.28 -36.94
CA ASP A 8 11.14 -11.67 -37.14
C ASP A 8 11.56 -12.92 -36.34
N GLY A 9 10.64 -13.49 -35.53
CA GLY A 9 10.88 -14.65 -34.70
C GLY A 9 11.48 -14.33 -33.31
N ASN A 10 11.86 -13.10 -33.06
CA ASN A 10 12.44 -12.66 -31.78
C ASN A 10 11.37 -12.36 -30.72
N TYR A 11 11.76 -12.44 -29.44
CA TYR A 11 10.91 -12.06 -28.33
C TYR A 11 11.33 -10.68 -27.80
N TYR A 12 10.35 -9.81 -27.68
CA TYR A 12 10.53 -8.46 -27.16
C TYR A 12 9.79 -8.30 -25.84
N GLU A 13 10.45 -7.68 -24.87
CA GLU A 13 9.80 -7.25 -23.64
C GLU A 13 8.89 -6.06 -23.95
N MET A 14 7.58 -6.27 -23.79
CA MET A 14 6.59 -5.24 -24.09
C MET A 14 6.34 -4.31 -22.91
N ARG A 15 6.14 -4.89 -21.74
CA ARG A 15 5.81 -4.14 -20.53
C ARG A 15 6.12 -4.95 -19.28
N ASN A 16 6.75 -4.34 -18.30
CA ASN A 16 6.91 -4.88 -16.97
C ASN A 16 5.82 -4.32 -16.05
N ASN A 17 4.75 -5.07 -15.86
CA ASN A 17 3.57 -4.62 -15.11
C ASN A 17 3.89 -4.25 -13.66
N ALA A 18 4.91 -4.86 -13.05
CA ALA A 18 5.30 -4.54 -11.68
C ALA A 18 5.79 -3.10 -11.49
N ILE A 19 6.35 -2.49 -12.55
CA ILE A 19 6.92 -1.14 -12.50
C ILE A 19 6.10 -0.10 -13.27
N SER A 20 5.30 -0.55 -14.25
CA SER A 20 4.62 0.35 -15.19
C SER A 20 3.12 0.50 -14.94
N ASP A 21 2.47 -0.49 -14.30
CA ASP A 21 1.02 -0.45 -14.11
C ASP A 21 0.64 0.52 -13.01
N MET A 22 -0.13 1.52 -13.41
CA MET A 22 -0.67 2.52 -12.49
C MET A 22 -1.99 2.00 -11.93
N LEU A 23 -1.90 1.30 -10.79
CA LEU A 23 -3.03 0.63 -10.16
C LEU A 23 -3.49 1.36 -8.90
N GLU A 24 -4.77 1.28 -8.62
CA GLU A 24 -5.30 1.60 -7.30
C GLU A 24 -4.88 0.47 -6.34
N PRO A 25 -4.02 0.74 -5.34
CA PRO A 25 -3.44 -0.31 -4.49
C PRO A 25 -4.45 -0.97 -3.55
N GLY A 26 -5.62 -0.35 -3.38
CA GLY A 26 -6.64 -0.83 -2.47
C GLY A 26 -6.13 -0.99 -1.04
N SER A 27 -6.56 -2.03 -0.35
CA SER A 27 -6.33 -2.19 1.10
C SER A 27 -4.86 -2.35 1.52
N THR A 28 -3.91 -2.58 0.61
CA THR A 28 -2.48 -2.51 0.95
C THR A 28 -2.05 -1.09 1.31
N PHE A 29 -2.72 -0.07 0.77
CA PHE A 29 -2.49 1.34 1.06
C PHE A 29 -2.91 1.76 2.48
N LYS A 30 -3.83 1.03 3.12
CA LYS A 30 -4.28 1.31 4.50
C LYS A 30 -3.14 1.32 5.51
N THR A 31 -2.10 0.53 5.28
CA THR A 31 -0.87 0.54 6.09
C THR A 31 -0.21 1.91 6.07
N ALA A 32 -0.09 2.53 4.90
CA ALA A 32 0.45 3.88 4.75
C ALA A 32 -0.42 4.92 5.45
N SER A 33 -1.75 4.83 5.31
CA SER A 33 -2.71 5.74 5.94
C SER A 33 -2.64 5.70 7.46
N ILE A 34 -2.66 4.51 8.04
CA ILE A 34 -2.56 4.34 9.50
C ILE A 34 -1.17 4.78 10.00
N MET A 35 -0.11 4.46 9.26
CA MET A 35 1.26 4.87 9.61
C MET A 35 1.41 6.40 9.67
N VAL A 36 0.82 7.13 8.72
CA VAL A 36 0.80 8.60 8.75
C VAL A 36 0.08 9.12 10.00
N ALA A 37 -1.08 8.56 10.33
CA ALA A 37 -1.86 9.01 11.48
C ALA A 37 -1.21 8.66 12.82
N LEU A 38 -0.49 7.53 12.92
CA LEU A 38 0.33 7.14 14.08
C LEU A 38 1.51 8.12 14.25
N GLU A 39 2.23 8.40 13.16
CA GLU A 39 3.41 9.30 13.17
C GLU A 39 3.04 10.73 13.53
N ASP A 40 1.87 11.20 13.10
CA ASP A 40 1.36 12.53 13.46
C ASP A 40 0.72 12.58 14.87
N GLY A 41 0.77 11.48 15.63
CA GLY A 41 0.21 11.39 16.97
C GLY A 41 -1.31 11.56 17.02
N LYS A 42 -2.02 11.32 15.91
CA LYS A 42 -3.48 11.47 15.82
C LYS A 42 -4.22 10.27 16.38
N ILE A 43 -3.59 9.12 16.33
CA ILE A 43 -4.14 7.84 16.80
C ILE A 43 -3.04 7.03 17.50
N THR A 44 -3.48 6.00 18.22
CA THR A 44 -2.65 4.92 18.75
C THR A 44 -3.19 3.57 18.27
N PRO A 45 -2.46 2.46 18.43
CA PRO A 45 -2.97 1.12 18.10
C PRO A 45 -4.29 0.76 18.81
N HIS A 46 -4.57 1.40 19.97
CA HIS A 46 -5.76 1.18 20.80
C HIS A 46 -6.86 2.22 20.58
N THR A 47 -6.69 3.16 19.65
CA THR A 47 -7.75 4.12 19.32
C THR A 47 -8.92 3.37 18.70
N GLU A 48 -10.11 3.51 19.31
CA GLU A 48 -11.32 2.81 18.90
C GLU A 48 -12.16 3.61 17.91
N VAL A 49 -12.80 2.89 17.01
CA VAL A 49 -13.80 3.40 16.06
C VAL A 49 -15.02 2.50 16.10
N ASP A 50 -16.18 3.09 16.20
CA ASP A 50 -17.43 2.36 15.97
C ASP A 50 -17.73 2.31 14.46
N THR A 51 -17.55 1.14 13.87
CA THR A 51 -17.85 0.88 12.45
C THR A 51 -19.33 0.46 12.23
N GLY A 52 -20.09 0.39 13.32
CA GLY A 52 -21.51 0.06 13.30
C GLY A 52 -21.82 -1.28 12.63
N ASN A 53 -22.86 -1.28 11.84
CA ASN A 53 -23.30 -2.46 11.07
C ASN A 53 -22.53 -2.67 9.76
N GLY A 54 -21.40 -1.98 9.57
CA GLY A 54 -20.57 -2.12 8.37
C GLY A 54 -20.96 -1.22 7.19
N ILE A 55 -21.81 -0.20 7.43
CA ILE A 55 -22.12 0.85 6.47
C ILE A 55 -22.06 2.20 7.18
N MET A 56 -21.26 3.13 6.66
CA MET A 56 -21.18 4.51 7.17
C MET A 56 -21.28 5.50 6.01
N MET A 57 -22.12 6.52 6.17
CA MET A 57 -22.23 7.59 5.18
C MET A 57 -21.07 8.57 5.35
N MET A 58 -20.27 8.76 4.31
CA MET A 58 -19.16 9.72 4.26
C MET A 58 -19.40 10.71 3.12
N HIS A 59 -19.63 11.96 3.47
CA HIS A 59 -19.90 13.04 2.50
C HIS A 59 -20.95 12.67 1.44
N GLY A 60 -22.05 12.03 1.87
CA GLY A 60 -23.15 11.64 1.00
C GLY A 60 -22.96 10.34 0.21
N ARG A 61 -21.85 9.60 0.43
CA ARG A 61 -21.59 8.30 -0.18
C ARG A 61 -21.43 7.20 0.87
N PRO A 62 -21.98 6.01 0.65
CA PRO A 62 -21.81 4.90 1.58
C PRO A 62 -20.42 4.29 1.48
N MET A 63 -19.66 4.30 2.58
CA MET A 63 -18.48 3.49 2.79
C MET A 63 -18.92 2.17 3.41
N LYS A 64 -18.41 1.04 2.89
CA LYS A 64 -18.82 -0.28 3.34
C LYS A 64 -17.63 -1.15 3.72
N ASP A 65 -17.75 -1.85 4.83
CA ASP A 65 -16.90 -2.98 5.17
C ASP A 65 -17.36 -4.24 4.43
N HIS A 66 -16.46 -5.18 4.19
CA HIS A 66 -16.78 -6.38 3.40
C HIS A 66 -17.83 -7.29 4.08
N ASN A 67 -18.01 -7.17 5.40
CA ASN A 67 -18.97 -7.95 6.18
C ASN A 67 -20.27 -7.17 6.50
N TRP A 68 -20.57 -6.07 5.80
CA TRP A 68 -21.75 -5.25 6.04
C TRP A 68 -23.07 -6.05 6.01
N HIS A 69 -23.13 -7.10 5.19
CA HIS A 69 -24.28 -8.01 5.09
C HIS A 69 -24.36 -9.04 6.23
N ARG A 70 -23.36 -9.06 7.12
CA ARG A 70 -23.28 -9.94 8.30
C ARG A 70 -23.26 -9.16 9.61
N GLY A 71 -23.68 -7.89 9.60
CA GLY A 71 -23.83 -7.04 10.79
C GLY A 71 -22.63 -6.17 11.14
N GLY A 72 -21.59 -6.10 10.28
CA GLY A 72 -20.44 -5.24 10.50
C GLY A 72 -19.50 -5.72 11.62
N TYR A 73 -18.63 -4.82 12.08
CA TYR A 73 -17.65 -5.12 13.14
C TYR A 73 -17.93 -4.41 14.46
N GLY A 74 -18.89 -3.47 14.48
CA GLY A 74 -19.16 -2.66 15.67
C GLY A 74 -17.95 -1.81 16.06
N LYS A 75 -17.68 -1.73 17.35
CA LYS A 75 -16.58 -0.96 17.93
C LYS A 75 -15.31 -1.79 17.94
N ILE A 76 -14.28 -1.32 17.23
CA ILE A 76 -12.97 -1.98 17.07
C ILE A 76 -11.83 -0.97 17.16
N ASP A 77 -10.64 -1.41 17.60
CA ASP A 77 -9.44 -0.60 17.66
C ASP A 77 -8.65 -0.59 16.34
N VAL A 78 -7.64 0.29 16.25
CA VAL A 78 -6.79 0.45 15.05
C VAL A 78 -6.11 -0.86 14.65
N THR A 79 -5.65 -1.66 15.61
CA THR A 79 -5.06 -2.97 15.33
C THR A 79 -6.08 -3.86 14.62
N ARG A 80 -7.27 -3.98 15.21
CA ARG A 80 -8.35 -4.80 14.64
C ARG A 80 -8.85 -4.24 13.30
N ILE A 81 -8.89 -2.92 13.12
CA ILE A 81 -9.22 -2.27 11.84
C ILE A 81 -8.33 -2.79 10.71
N LEU A 82 -7.01 -2.91 10.93
CA LEU A 82 -6.10 -3.45 9.92
C LEU A 82 -6.19 -4.96 9.76
N GLU A 83 -6.38 -5.72 10.86
CA GLU A 83 -6.56 -7.17 10.84
C GLU A 83 -7.75 -7.59 9.98
N VAL A 84 -8.89 -6.92 10.14
CA VAL A 84 -10.12 -7.19 9.38
C VAL A 84 -10.24 -6.34 8.12
N SER A 85 -9.25 -5.50 7.85
CA SER A 85 -9.24 -4.61 6.68
C SER A 85 -10.48 -3.72 6.58
N SER A 86 -10.96 -3.15 7.71
CA SER A 86 -12.11 -2.26 7.72
C SER A 86 -11.87 -1.03 6.85
N ASN A 87 -12.75 -0.79 5.89
CA ASN A 87 -12.76 0.44 5.09
C ASN A 87 -13.22 1.60 5.94
N ILE A 88 -14.30 1.38 6.71
CA ILE A 88 -14.92 2.41 7.57
C ILE A 88 -13.91 2.87 8.61
N GLY A 89 -13.24 1.93 9.31
CA GLY A 89 -12.32 2.29 10.37
C GLY A 89 -11.19 3.19 9.88
N VAL A 90 -10.54 2.84 8.78
CA VAL A 90 -9.44 3.65 8.21
C VAL A 90 -9.96 4.98 7.68
N SER A 91 -11.00 4.95 6.84
CA SER A 91 -11.50 6.18 6.21
C SER A 91 -12.07 7.17 7.22
N TYR A 92 -12.76 6.69 8.27
CA TYR A 92 -13.25 7.54 9.35
C TYR A 92 -12.11 8.23 10.11
N LEU A 93 -11.06 7.49 10.47
CA LEU A 93 -9.93 8.08 11.18
C LEU A 93 -9.22 9.15 10.35
N ILE A 94 -8.97 8.87 9.08
CA ILE A 94 -8.29 9.84 8.21
C ILE A 94 -9.19 11.06 7.95
N ASP A 95 -10.44 10.85 7.66
CA ASP A 95 -11.40 11.96 7.46
C ASP A 95 -11.52 12.83 8.72
N LYS A 96 -11.69 12.21 9.89
CA LYS A 96 -11.80 12.90 11.19
C LYS A 96 -10.60 13.79 11.50
N HIS A 97 -9.39 13.34 11.19
CA HIS A 97 -8.16 14.02 11.61
C HIS A 97 -7.55 14.94 10.55
N TYR A 98 -7.96 14.79 9.28
CA TYR A 98 -7.33 15.51 8.17
C TYR A 98 -8.32 16.25 7.26
N SER A 99 -9.65 16.12 7.44
CA SER A 99 -10.64 16.79 6.58
C SER A 99 -10.50 18.32 6.58
N ASP A 100 -10.12 18.93 7.71
CA ASP A 100 -9.88 20.38 7.81
C ASP A 100 -8.62 20.83 7.05
N ASN A 101 -7.65 19.93 6.87
CA ASN A 101 -6.43 20.19 6.11
C ASN A 101 -5.90 18.92 5.45
N PRO A 102 -6.52 18.47 4.33
CA PRO A 102 -6.13 17.26 3.63
C PRO A 102 -4.67 17.25 3.14
N GLN A 103 -4.06 18.44 2.94
CA GLN A 103 -2.66 18.56 2.55
C GLN A 103 -1.73 17.91 3.56
N LYS A 104 -2.02 17.97 4.86
CA LYS A 104 -1.21 17.32 5.90
C LYS A 104 -1.14 15.80 5.71
N PHE A 105 -2.25 15.17 5.33
CA PHE A 105 -2.26 13.74 5.02
C PHE A 105 -1.40 13.42 3.78
N VAL A 106 -1.57 14.21 2.72
CA VAL A 106 -0.76 14.06 1.49
C VAL A 106 0.73 14.28 1.79
N ASP A 107 1.08 15.27 2.60
CA ASP A 107 2.46 15.51 3.02
C ASP A 107 3.02 14.37 3.87
N GLY A 108 2.18 13.74 4.71
CA GLY A 108 2.51 12.50 5.42
C GLY A 108 2.83 11.36 4.48
N LEU A 109 2.01 11.14 3.43
CA LEU A 109 2.28 10.13 2.39
C LEU A 109 3.59 10.40 1.65
N LYS A 110 3.91 11.67 1.36
CA LYS A 110 5.20 12.06 0.77
C LYS A 110 6.37 11.78 1.70
N ARG A 111 6.23 12.09 2.99
CA ARG A 111 7.26 11.82 4.00
C ARG A 111 7.64 10.35 4.06
N ILE A 112 6.66 9.45 4.04
CA ILE A 112 6.93 8.01 4.01
C ILE A 112 7.39 7.50 2.64
N GLY A 113 7.37 8.33 1.60
CA GLY A 113 7.97 8.06 0.29
C GLY A 113 7.15 7.20 -0.67
N ILE A 114 5.85 6.98 -0.41
CA ILE A 114 5.02 6.10 -1.24
C ILE A 114 4.66 6.71 -2.60
N ASP A 115 4.76 8.02 -2.75
CA ASP A 115 4.47 8.79 -3.96
C ASP A 115 5.72 9.05 -4.83
N ARG A 116 6.90 8.56 -4.43
CA ARG A 116 8.14 8.88 -5.11
C ARG A 116 8.38 8.01 -6.34
N PRO A 117 8.81 8.59 -7.48
CA PRO A 117 9.47 7.82 -8.52
C PRO A 117 10.70 7.12 -7.95
N LEU A 118 10.90 5.87 -8.30
CA LEU A 118 12.02 5.06 -7.79
C LEU A 118 13.31 5.28 -8.58
N HIS A 119 13.22 5.88 -9.78
CA HIS A 119 14.34 6.10 -10.71
C HIS A 119 15.10 4.80 -10.98
N LEU A 120 14.36 3.81 -11.47
CA LEU A 120 14.85 2.46 -11.69
C LEU A 120 15.93 2.40 -12.78
N GLN A 121 16.78 1.38 -12.73
CA GLN A 121 17.81 1.11 -13.74
C GLN A 121 17.25 0.54 -15.04
N ILE A 122 15.95 0.24 -15.10
CA ILE A 122 15.24 -0.32 -16.25
C ILE A 122 14.17 0.65 -16.73
N ALA A 123 13.88 0.63 -18.03
CA ALA A 123 12.89 1.51 -18.64
C ALA A 123 11.45 1.10 -18.32
N GLY A 124 10.52 2.04 -18.44
CA GLY A 124 9.08 1.81 -18.32
C GLY A 124 8.51 2.02 -16.93
N GLU A 125 9.22 2.69 -16.04
CA GLU A 125 8.73 3.05 -14.70
C GLU A 125 7.51 3.97 -14.78
N GLY A 126 6.42 3.58 -14.09
CA GLY A 126 5.23 4.40 -13.89
C GLY A 126 5.49 5.46 -12.80
N LYS A 127 4.90 6.63 -12.96
CA LYS A 127 5.01 7.72 -11.99
C LYS A 127 3.82 7.70 -11.05
N PRO A 128 4.00 7.48 -9.73
CA PRO A 128 2.91 7.50 -8.75
C PRO A 128 2.09 8.80 -8.83
N ASN A 129 0.78 8.67 -8.68
CA ASN A 129 -0.15 9.79 -8.69
C ASN A 129 -1.02 9.75 -7.42
N ILE A 130 -0.70 10.62 -6.46
CA ILE A 130 -1.47 10.84 -5.23
C ILE A 130 -1.95 12.28 -5.27
N ARG A 131 -3.25 12.47 -5.44
CA ARG A 131 -3.86 13.80 -5.60
C ARG A 131 -3.74 14.66 -4.35
N GLY A 132 -3.33 15.90 -4.57
CA GLY A 132 -3.38 16.93 -3.54
C GLY A 132 -4.69 17.73 -3.58
N PRO A 133 -5.07 18.42 -2.47
CA PRO A 133 -6.33 19.17 -2.37
C PRO A 133 -6.42 20.36 -3.32
N LYS A 134 -5.31 20.80 -3.91
CA LYS A 134 -5.28 21.87 -4.92
C LYS A 134 -5.52 21.37 -6.34
N GLU A 135 -5.55 20.06 -6.54
CA GLU A 135 -5.72 19.48 -7.86
C GLU A 135 -7.21 19.46 -8.25
N ARG A 136 -7.43 19.58 -9.57
CA ARG A 136 -8.76 19.43 -10.15
C ARG A 136 -9.33 18.07 -9.78
N TYR A 137 -10.60 18.03 -9.42
CA TYR A 137 -11.35 16.84 -8.99
C TYR A 137 -11.06 16.33 -7.57
N PHE A 138 -10.32 17.07 -6.73
CA PHE A 138 -10.28 16.74 -5.30
C PHE A 138 -11.61 17.15 -4.64
N ALA A 139 -12.42 16.16 -4.30
CA ALA A 139 -13.71 16.34 -3.63
C ALA A 139 -13.63 15.99 -2.14
N LYS A 140 -14.67 16.32 -1.37
CA LYS A 140 -14.76 15.91 0.05
C LYS A 140 -14.66 14.39 0.24
N THR A 141 -15.11 13.62 -0.75
CA THR A 141 -15.02 12.15 -0.75
C THR A 141 -13.62 11.64 -1.08
N THR A 142 -12.76 12.44 -1.73
CA THR A 142 -11.42 11.98 -2.15
C THR A 142 -10.56 11.51 -0.96
N LEU A 143 -10.53 12.27 0.12
CA LEU A 143 -9.71 11.93 1.30
C LEU A 143 -10.07 10.56 1.90
N PRO A 144 -11.34 10.26 2.26
CA PRO A 144 -11.70 8.94 2.78
C PRO A 144 -11.48 7.80 1.79
N TRP A 145 -11.71 8.01 0.48
CA TRP A 145 -11.45 6.97 -0.53
C TRP A 145 -9.96 6.76 -0.80
N MET A 146 -9.17 7.83 -0.82
CA MET A 146 -7.71 7.77 -0.92
C MET A 146 -7.11 6.96 0.24
N SER A 147 -7.62 7.16 1.45
CA SER A 147 -7.11 6.48 2.64
C SER A 147 -7.20 4.96 2.58
N ILE A 148 -8.08 4.42 1.76
CA ILE A 148 -8.25 2.98 1.53
C ILE A 148 -7.69 2.51 0.18
N GLY A 149 -6.94 3.40 -0.51
CA GLY A 149 -6.20 3.09 -1.73
C GLY A 149 -7.00 3.21 -3.02
N TYR A 150 -8.10 3.98 -3.03
CA TYR A 150 -8.80 4.42 -4.23
C TYR A 150 -8.46 5.87 -4.58
N GLU A 151 -8.80 6.31 -5.77
CA GLU A 151 -8.48 7.67 -6.28
C GLU A 151 -6.97 8.01 -6.22
N THR A 152 -6.13 7.00 -6.10
CA THR A 152 -4.67 7.09 -6.12
C THR A 152 -4.10 5.99 -7.00
N GLN A 153 -3.00 6.24 -7.67
CA GLN A 153 -2.40 5.30 -8.60
C GLN A 153 -0.92 5.13 -8.28
N VAL A 154 -0.53 3.91 -7.96
CA VAL A 154 0.83 3.59 -7.52
C VAL A 154 1.28 2.27 -8.18
N PRO A 155 2.46 2.22 -8.79
CA PRO A 155 2.99 0.97 -9.30
C PRO A 155 3.17 -0.08 -8.20
N PRO A 156 2.97 -1.37 -8.48
CA PRO A 156 3.15 -2.44 -7.49
C PRO A 156 4.51 -2.42 -6.80
N LEU A 157 5.58 -2.10 -7.53
CA LEU A 157 6.93 -2.02 -6.96
C LEU A 157 7.09 -0.89 -5.93
N ASN A 158 6.37 0.23 -6.08
CA ASN A 158 6.37 1.29 -5.07
C ASN A 158 5.74 0.83 -3.76
N ILE A 159 4.63 0.08 -3.84
CA ILE A 159 4.01 -0.54 -2.65
C ILE A 159 5.00 -1.51 -2.00
N LEU A 160 5.64 -2.38 -2.78
CA LEU A 160 6.65 -3.30 -2.27
C LEU A 160 7.84 -2.55 -1.62
N THR A 161 8.31 -1.47 -2.24
CA THR A 161 9.42 -0.65 -1.72
C THR A 161 9.05 -0.01 -0.37
N PHE A 162 7.80 0.43 -0.21
CA PHE A 162 7.30 0.95 1.06
C PHE A 162 7.27 -0.15 2.14
N TYR A 163 6.74 -1.33 1.85
CA TYR A 163 6.75 -2.45 2.81
C TYR A 163 8.17 -2.94 3.11
N ASN A 164 9.05 -2.93 2.11
CA ASN A 164 10.48 -3.22 2.31
C ASN A 164 11.12 -2.22 3.28
N ALA A 165 10.78 -0.93 3.20
CA ALA A 165 11.29 0.07 4.14
C ALA A 165 10.82 -0.21 5.58
N ILE A 166 9.56 -0.65 5.79
CA ILE A 166 9.08 -1.09 7.11
C ILE A 166 9.91 -2.29 7.60
N ALA A 167 10.17 -3.28 6.74
CA ALA A 167 11.00 -4.44 7.04
C ALA A 167 12.46 -4.04 7.34
N ASN A 168 13.00 -3.04 6.64
CA ASN A 168 14.38 -2.57 6.71
C ASN A 168 14.57 -1.42 7.73
N ASN A 169 13.96 -1.54 8.89
CA ASN A 169 14.07 -0.61 10.01
C ASN A 169 13.79 0.86 9.66
N GLY A 170 12.83 1.08 8.77
CA GLY A 170 12.42 2.42 8.34
C GLY A 170 13.30 3.02 7.25
N THR A 171 14.32 2.32 6.79
CA THR A 171 15.21 2.79 5.71
C THR A 171 14.71 2.30 4.36
N MET A 172 14.30 3.22 3.49
CA MET A 172 13.86 2.92 2.13
C MET A 172 15.04 2.90 1.18
N VAL A 173 15.21 1.79 0.48
CA VAL A 173 16.27 1.60 -0.52
C VAL A 173 15.68 1.52 -1.92
N ARG A 174 16.47 1.97 -2.92
CA ARG A 174 16.09 1.84 -4.32
C ARG A 174 16.08 0.37 -4.73
N PRO A 175 14.99 -0.14 -5.35
CA PRO A 175 15.00 -1.48 -5.93
C PRO A 175 16.11 -1.62 -6.97
N LYS A 176 16.86 -2.71 -6.88
CA LYS A 176 18.04 -2.98 -7.70
C LYS A 176 17.84 -4.27 -8.48
N PHE A 177 17.97 -4.22 -9.81
CA PHE A 177 17.79 -5.35 -10.71
C PHE A 177 19.12 -5.97 -11.14
N VAL A 178 20.21 -5.18 -11.08
CA VAL A 178 21.57 -5.60 -11.44
C VAL A 178 22.46 -5.39 -10.22
N LYS A 179 23.15 -6.44 -9.80
CA LYS A 179 24.11 -6.39 -8.70
C LYS A 179 25.49 -5.92 -9.18
N ALA A 180 25.98 -6.54 -10.25
CA ALA A 180 27.28 -6.22 -10.81
C ALA A 180 27.32 -6.55 -12.31
N ALA A 181 28.22 -5.90 -13.04
CA ALA A 181 28.65 -6.32 -14.36
C ALA A 181 29.97 -7.11 -14.23
N VAL A 182 30.03 -8.27 -14.88
CA VAL A 182 31.17 -9.17 -14.81
C VAL A 182 31.75 -9.37 -16.21
N LYS A 183 33.05 -9.31 -16.36
CA LYS A 183 33.79 -9.65 -17.59
C LYS A 183 34.90 -10.60 -17.22
N ASP A 184 35.00 -11.71 -17.92
CA ASP A 184 36.06 -12.75 -17.75
C ASP A 184 36.19 -13.27 -16.28
N GLY A 185 35.04 -13.31 -15.55
CA GLY A 185 34.97 -13.72 -14.14
C GLY A 185 35.26 -12.62 -13.12
N GLU A 186 35.69 -11.44 -13.55
CA GLU A 186 35.97 -10.29 -12.70
C GLU A 186 34.85 -9.25 -12.72
N VAL A 187 34.57 -8.68 -11.55
CA VAL A 187 33.57 -7.59 -11.42
C VAL A 187 34.18 -6.31 -12.00
N VAL A 188 33.68 -5.88 -13.15
CA VAL A 188 34.09 -4.62 -13.81
C VAL A 188 33.29 -3.41 -13.37
N ARG A 189 32.09 -3.61 -12.82
CA ARG A 189 31.27 -2.58 -12.22
C ARG A 189 30.34 -3.15 -11.17
N ASP A 190 30.34 -2.57 -9.98
CA ASP A 190 29.36 -2.87 -8.92
C ASP A 190 28.26 -1.81 -8.88
N PHE A 191 27.06 -2.22 -8.47
CA PHE A 191 25.91 -1.34 -8.26
C PHE A 191 25.54 -1.39 -6.78
N PRO A 192 26.04 -0.45 -5.96
CA PRO A 192 25.79 -0.45 -4.52
C PRO A 192 24.31 -0.24 -4.19
N THR A 193 23.92 -0.56 -2.96
CA THR A 193 22.59 -0.23 -2.44
C THR A 193 22.48 1.28 -2.24
N GLU A 194 21.41 1.86 -2.77
CA GLU A 194 21.15 3.30 -2.68
C GLU A 194 19.98 3.56 -1.72
N VAL A 195 20.24 4.37 -0.70
CA VAL A 195 19.21 4.82 0.25
C VAL A 195 18.49 6.02 -0.36
N ILE A 196 17.16 5.89 -0.56
CA ILE A 196 16.32 6.95 -1.12
C ILE A 196 15.49 7.69 -0.06
N ASN A 197 15.30 7.09 1.11
CA ASN A 197 14.76 7.74 2.30
C ASN A 197 15.37 7.06 3.54
N PRO A 198 16.20 7.74 4.31
CA PRO A 198 16.91 7.14 5.45
C PRO A 198 16.00 6.79 6.62
N LYS A 199 14.83 7.48 6.75
CA LYS A 199 13.91 7.25 7.86
C LYS A 199 12.49 7.66 7.47
N ILE A 200 11.65 6.66 7.15
CA ILE A 200 10.26 6.90 6.72
C ILE A 200 9.33 7.30 7.89
N CYS A 201 9.67 6.95 9.13
CA CYS A 201 8.93 7.30 10.35
C CYS A 201 9.81 7.19 11.60
N SER A 202 9.28 7.57 12.76
CA SER A 202 9.90 7.34 14.05
C SER A 202 9.97 5.85 14.41
N ASP A 203 10.88 5.48 15.31
CA ASP A 203 11.07 4.10 15.78
C ASP A 203 9.82 3.60 16.51
N ASN A 204 9.11 4.50 17.21
CA ASN A 204 7.85 4.18 17.86
C ASN A 204 6.76 3.79 16.84
N THR A 205 6.55 4.60 15.82
CA THR A 205 5.59 4.29 14.74
C THR A 205 5.97 3.01 14.01
N LEU A 206 7.27 2.82 13.75
CA LEU A 206 7.76 1.61 13.10
C LEU A 206 7.46 0.35 13.92
N THR A 207 7.70 0.38 15.22
CA THR A 207 7.41 -0.72 16.13
C THR A 207 5.92 -1.06 16.14
N GLN A 208 5.07 -0.03 16.24
CA GLN A 208 3.62 -0.21 16.25
C GLN A 208 3.10 -0.81 14.94
N ILE A 209 3.53 -0.28 13.80
CA ILE A 209 3.05 -0.77 12.49
C ILE A 209 3.54 -2.20 12.20
N ARG A 210 4.76 -2.56 12.60
CA ARG A 210 5.30 -3.93 12.45
C ARG A 210 4.48 -4.93 13.25
N GLU A 211 4.14 -4.59 14.50
CA GLU A 211 3.30 -5.46 15.34
C GLU A 211 1.89 -5.61 14.76
N ILE A 212 1.28 -4.52 14.29
CA ILE A 212 -0.03 -4.58 13.63
C ILE A 212 0.04 -5.48 12.38
N LEU A 213 1.04 -5.32 11.50
CA LEU A 213 1.17 -6.13 10.29
C LEU A 213 1.41 -7.62 10.60
N ARG A 214 2.12 -7.94 11.68
CA ARG A 214 2.27 -9.30 12.18
C ARG A 214 0.92 -9.89 12.59
N LYS A 215 0.11 -9.14 13.33
CA LYS A 215 -1.24 -9.56 13.77
C LYS A 215 -2.20 -9.71 12.58
N VAL A 216 -2.11 -8.88 11.56
CA VAL A 216 -2.91 -9.05 10.32
C VAL A 216 -2.75 -10.45 9.73
N VAL A 217 -1.53 -11.01 9.77
CA VAL A 217 -1.28 -12.39 9.29
C VAL A 217 -1.58 -13.43 10.35
N ALA A 218 -1.24 -13.19 11.61
CA ALA A 218 -1.46 -14.18 12.69
C ALA A 218 -2.94 -14.34 13.05
N GLU A 219 -3.71 -13.25 13.09
CA GLU A 219 -5.05 -13.19 13.67
C GLU A 219 -6.11 -12.66 12.68
N GLY A 220 -5.67 -11.93 11.64
CA GLY A 220 -6.54 -11.23 10.69
C GLY A 220 -6.87 -11.99 9.41
N LEU A 221 -7.31 -11.23 8.40
CA LEU A 221 -7.71 -11.76 7.10
C LEU A 221 -6.55 -12.30 6.26
N ALA A 222 -5.31 -11.98 6.62
CA ALA A 222 -4.14 -12.48 5.92
C ALA A 222 -3.62 -13.84 6.44
N LYS A 223 -4.33 -14.53 7.32
CA LYS A 223 -3.98 -15.89 7.80
C LYS A 223 -3.54 -16.86 6.71
N PRO A 224 -4.18 -16.90 5.52
CA PRO A 224 -3.74 -17.78 4.44
C PRO A 224 -2.34 -17.51 3.91
N ALA A 225 -1.78 -16.31 4.13
CA ALA A 225 -0.40 -15.96 3.76
C ALA A 225 0.62 -16.34 4.86
N GLY A 226 0.17 -16.87 5.98
CA GLY A 226 1.03 -17.28 7.09
C GLY A 226 1.84 -18.55 6.80
N SER A 227 2.90 -18.77 7.60
CA SER A 227 3.74 -19.96 7.55
C SER A 227 3.75 -20.65 8.91
N LYS A 228 3.97 -21.97 8.93
CA LYS A 228 4.20 -22.75 10.15
C LYS A 228 5.66 -22.68 10.62
N GLN A 229 6.59 -22.24 9.74
CA GLN A 229 8.03 -22.27 10.01
C GLN A 229 8.56 -20.91 10.52
N PHE A 230 7.89 -19.81 10.17
CA PHE A 230 8.29 -18.45 10.54
C PHE A 230 7.08 -17.51 10.54
N ALA A 231 7.16 -16.46 11.32
CA ALA A 231 6.12 -15.43 11.30
C ALA A 231 6.22 -14.56 10.02
N VAL A 232 5.06 -14.23 9.47
CA VAL A 232 4.91 -13.34 8.32
C VAL A 232 4.19 -12.08 8.77
N ALA A 233 4.60 -10.93 8.28
CA ALA A 233 3.92 -9.67 8.48
C ALA A 233 3.52 -9.09 7.11
N GLY A 234 2.32 -8.53 7.01
CA GLY A 234 1.86 -7.98 5.74
C GLY A 234 0.38 -7.63 5.72
N LYS A 235 -0.08 -7.23 4.55
CA LYS A 235 -1.46 -6.82 4.33
C LYS A 235 -2.00 -7.38 3.02
N THR A 236 -3.21 -7.90 3.06
CA THR A 236 -3.98 -8.25 1.85
C THR A 236 -4.59 -7.00 1.23
N GLY A 237 -4.72 -7.02 -0.08
CA GLY A 237 -5.46 -6.04 -0.86
C GLY A 237 -6.55 -6.71 -1.68
N THR A 238 -7.68 -6.02 -1.81
CA THR A 238 -8.73 -6.34 -2.76
C THR A 238 -9.25 -5.00 -3.27
N ALA A 239 -8.96 -4.70 -4.52
CA ALA A 239 -9.41 -3.49 -5.18
C ALA A 239 -10.34 -3.85 -6.34
N GLN A 240 -11.43 -3.10 -6.50
CA GLN A 240 -12.23 -3.19 -7.71
C GLN A 240 -11.48 -2.54 -8.86
N ILE A 241 -11.42 -3.20 -9.99
CA ILE A 241 -10.78 -2.64 -11.19
C ILE A 241 -11.81 -1.78 -11.91
N SER A 242 -11.50 -0.49 -12.09
CA SER A 242 -12.30 0.42 -12.89
C SER A 242 -12.26 0.01 -14.36
N GLN A 243 -13.42 -0.05 -15.00
CA GLN A 243 -13.56 -0.43 -16.42
C GLN A 243 -13.59 0.81 -17.33
N GLY A 244 -12.60 1.68 -17.21
CA GLY A 244 -12.48 2.90 -18.02
C GLY A 244 -13.67 3.85 -17.83
N ALA A 245 -14.30 4.29 -18.92
CA ALA A 245 -15.43 5.23 -18.90
C ALA A 245 -16.66 4.72 -18.13
N ALA A 246 -16.84 3.40 -18.01
CA ALA A 246 -17.91 2.79 -17.23
C ALA A 246 -17.67 2.77 -15.71
N GLY A 247 -16.45 3.09 -15.27
CA GLY A 247 -16.07 3.12 -13.86
C GLY A 247 -16.24 1.76 -13.17
N TYR A 248 -16.77 1.78 -11.95
CA TYR A 248 -17.05 0.57 -11.14
C TYR A 248 -18.44 -0.04 -11.36
N LYS A 249 -19.25 0.53 -12.25
CA LYS A 249 -20.67 0.16 -12.44
C LYS A 249 -20.94 -0.81 -13.60
N ALA A 250 -19.92 -1.21 -14.36
CA ALA A 250 -20.11 -2.14 -15.46
C ALA A 250 -20.40 -3.56 -14.95
N GLY A 251 -21.40 -4.21 -15.48
CA GLY A 251 -22.10 -5.43 -15.03
C GLY A 251 -21.27 -6.58 -14.43
N ARG A 252 -20.00 -6.80 -14.82
CA ARG A 252 -19.10 -7.77 -14.18
C ARG A 252 -18.00 -7.05 -13.42
N VAL A 253 -18.00 -7.20 -12.10
CA VAL A 253 -16.98 -6.59 -11.24
C VAL A 253 -15.73 -7.48 -11.28
N ASN A 254 -14.61 -6.91 -11.74
CA ASN A 254 -13.29 -7.54 -11.64
C ASN A 254 -12.56 -7.02 -10.40
N TYR A 255 -11.85 -7.92 -9.71
CA TYR A 255 -11.07 -7.59 -8.53
C TYR A 255 -9.59 -7.87 -8.78
N LEU A 256 -8.75 -6.95 -8.34
CA LEU A 256 -7.33 -7.15 -8.13
C LEU A 256 -7.15 -7.65 -6.70
N VAL A 257 -6.70 -8.90 -6.55
CA VAL A 257 -6.34 -9.47 -5.25
C VAL A 257 -4.83 -9.42 -5.11
N SER A 258 -4.36 -8.93 -3.98
CA SER A 258 -2.93 -8.74 -3.73
C SER A 258 -2.57 -9.07 -2.28
N PHE A 259 -1.30 -9.33 -2.05
CA PHE A 259 -0.67 -9.35 -0.74
C PHE A 259 0.67 -8.63 -0.85
N CYS A 260 1.01 -7.84 0.15
CA CYS A 260 2.33 -7.25 0.29
C CYS A 260 2.80 -7.43 1.73
N GLY A 261 4.03 -7.91 1.90
CA GLY A 261 4.54 -8.22 3.23
C GLY A 261 6.01 -8.59 3.24
N TYR A 262 6.47 -9.10 4.38
CA TYR A 262 7.86 -9.50 4.61
C TYR A 262 7.95 -10.65 5.62
N PHE A 263 9.08 -11.36 5.58
CA PHE A 263 9.35 -12.50 6.46
C PHE A 263 10.86 -12.76 6.63
N PRO A 264 11.29 -13.39 7.76
CA PRO A 264 10.54 -13.54 9.01
C PRO A 264 10.13 -12.18 9.58
N ALA A 265 9.00 -12.09 10.32
CA ALA A 265 8.49 -10.82 10.83
C ALA A 265 9.43 -10.15 11.84
N GLU A 266 10.10 -10.96 12.68
CA GLU A 266 11.00 -10.50 13.75
C GLU A 266 12.36 -10.04 13.24
N ALA A 267 12.89 -10.72 12.21
CA ALA A 267 14.17 -10.42 11.58
C ALA A 267 14.04 -10.51 10.05
N PRO A 268 13.42 -9.51 9.41
CA PRO A 268 13.09 -9.56 8.00
C PRO A 268 14.29 -9.78 7.10
N LYS A 269 14.16 -10.75 6.19
CA LYS A 269 15.17 -11.06 5.15
C LYS A 269 14.60 -10.88 3.75
N TYR A 270 13.28 -11.03 3.60
CA TYR A 270 12.60 -10.99 2.32
C TYR A 270 11.34 -10.15 2.42
N SER A 271 11.03 -9.41 1.35
CA SER A 271 9.74 -8.78 1.10
C SER A 271 9.13 -9.32 -0.20
N CYS A 272 7.81 -9.44 -0.24
CA CYS A 272 7.09 -9.97 -1.39
C CYS A 272 5.76 -9.23 -1.61
#